data_83af152e01cff47194a092a967bfb193
#
_entry.id   83af152e01cff47194a092a967bfb193
#
_cell.length_a   1.000
_cell.length_b   1.000
_cell.length_c   1.000
_cell.angle_alpha   90.00
_cell.angle_beta   90.00
_cell.angle_gamma   90.00
#
_symmetry.space_group_name_H-M   'P 1'
#
loop_
_entity.id
_entity.type
_entity.pdbx_description
1 polymer ?
#
loop_
_entity_poly.entity_id
_entity_poly.type
_entity_poly.pdbx_seq_one_letter_code
_entity_poly.pdbx_strand_id
1 'polypeptide(L)'
;MPVSGSAVGTGPFLQALLGAFQTALPTAISAVVSAGGTGLTGNTITTIQTAHMEVRSDIENVKTLPFLCLYADSVDTENKASPFTDHLLDLRFVVVCRSPLSNASGADDLAHLYCLALREAFDQCLPYGVSGSQAYWAQVDGYGIERPEGGDRWRRHAILRARTRVRSARS
;
A
#
# COMPACT_ATOMS: atom_id res chain seq x y z
N MET A 1 -27.16 -4.66 0.76
CA MET A 1 -27.44 -3.27 1.17
C MET A 1 -26.59 -2.37 0.32
N PRO A 2 -27.13 -1.36 -0.32
CA PRO A 2 -26.27 -0.38 -0.92
C PRO A 2 -25.47 0.28 0.20
N VAL A 3 -24.19 0.15 0.15
CA VAL A 3 -23.31 0.92 1.02
C VAL A 3 -23.59 2.38 0.69
N SER A 4 -24.02 3.16 1.66
CA SER A 4 -24.26 4.58 1.44
C SER A 4 -23.02 5.19 0.80
N GLY A 5 -23.22 6.06 -0.19
CA GLY A 5 -22.12 6.60 -0.98
C GLY A 5 -21.01 7.26 -0.15
N SER A 6 -21.35 7.81 1.01
CA SER A 6 -20.39 8.37 1.95
C SER A 6 -19.47 7.31 2.61
N ALA A 7 -19.93 6.06 2.73
CA ALA A 7 -19.12 4.99 3.30
C ALA A 7 -18.09 4.44 2.33
N VAL A 8 -18.32 4.56 1.02
CA VAL A 8 -17.39 4.11 -0.02
C VAL A 8 -16.25 5.12 -0.21
N GLY A 9 -16.47 6.38 0.14
CA GLY A 9 -15.51 7.45 -0.14
C GLY A 9 -14.16 7.32 0.55
N THR A 10 -14.08 6.73 1.74
CA THR A 10 -12.82 6.71 2.49
C THR A 10 -12.62 5.46 3.35
N GLY A 11 -13.35 5.29 4.44
CA GLY A 11 -13.07 4.26 5.43
C GLY A 11 -13.27 2.82 4.94
N PRO A 12 -14.49 2.39 4.58
CA PRO A 12 -14.77 1.00 4.20
C PRO A 12 -14.03 0.55 2.94
N PHE A 13 -13.84 1.46 1.96
CA PHE A 13 -13.04 1.13 0.77
C PHE A 13 -11.58 0.88 1.14
N LEU A 14 -10.96 1.74 1.95
CA LEU A 14 -9.59 1.57 2.40
C LEU A 14 -9.41 0.29 3.23
N GLN A 15 -10.38 -0.05 4.08
CA GLN A 15 -10.36 -1.32 4.83
C GLN A 15 -10.43 -2.53 3.90
N ALA A 16 -11.34 -2.51 2.93
CA ALA A 16 -11.47 -3.57 1.94
C ALA A 16 -10.20 -3.71 1.08
N LEU A 17 -9.61 -2.58 0.68
CA LEU A 17 -8.36 -2.53 -0.07
C LEU A 17 -7.19 -3.07 0.77
N LEU A 18 -7.10 -2.71 2.04
CA LEU A 18 -6.09 -3.23 2.95
C LEU A 18 -6.19 -4.76 3.08
N GLY A 19 -7.42 -5.28 3.26
CA GLY A 19 -7.66 -6.72 3.31
C GLY A 19 -7.29 -7.44 2.01
N ALA A 20 -7.59 -6.86 0.85
CA ALA A 20 -7.20 -7.39 -0.46
C ALA A 20 -5.67 -7.40 -0.60
N PHE A 21 -4.99 -6.34 -0.18
CA PHE A 21 -3.53 -6.29 -0.17
C PHE A 21 -2.90 -7.34 0.74
N GLN A 22 -3.43 -7.51 1.96
CA GLN A 22 -2.95 -8.56 2.87
C GLN A 22 -3.07 -9.96 2.25
N THR A 23 -4.12 -10.20 1.48
CA THR A 23 -4.33 -11.47 0.77
C THR A 23 -3.39 -11.63 -0.42
N ALA A 24 -3.13 -10.56 -1.17
CA ALA A 24 -2.29 -10.58 -2.37
C ALA A 24 -0.77 -10.58 -2.06
N LEU A 25 -0.36 -9.96 -0.97
CA LEU A 25 1.06 -9.77 -0.63
C LEU A 25 1.87 -11.07 -0.53
N PRO A 26 1.40 -12.17 0.06
CA PRO A 26 2.16 -13.42 0.10
C PRO A 26 2.50 -13.94 -1.30
N THR A 27 1.55 -13.85 -2.23
CA THR A 27 1.74 -14.24 -3.63
C THR A 27 2.71 -13.30 -4.34
N ALA A 28 2.54 -11.98 -4.12
CA ALA A 28 3.43 -10.96 -4.69
C ALA A 28 4.87 -11.11 -4.19
N ILE A 29 5.06 -11.35 -2.89
CA ILE A 29 6.38 -11.63 -2.31
C ILE A 29 6.99 -12.88 -2.93
N SER A 30 6.22 -13.96 -3.07
CA SER A 30 6.69 -15.18 -3.70
C SER A 30 7.08 -14.97 -5.16
N ALA A 31 6.35 -14.15 -5.91
CA ALA A 31 6.67 -13.81 -7.29
C ALA A 31 8.01 -13.05 -7.38
N VAL A 32 8.22 -12.06 -6.51
CA VAL A 32 9.48 -11.29 -6.47
C VAL A 32 10.66 -12.20 -6.12
N VAL A 33 10.52 -13.08 -5.13
CA VAL A 33 11.58 -14.04 -4.74
C VAL A 33 11.88 -15.01 -5.89
N SER A 34 10.84 -15.53 -6.55
CA SER A 34 11.02 -16.47 -7.68
C SER A 34 11.66 -15.82 -8.91
N ALA A 35 11.45 -14.52 -9.09
CA ALA A 35 12.11 -13.75 -10.15
C ALA A 35 13.59 -13.39 -9.86
N GLY A 36 14.17 -13.95 -8.81
CA GLY A 36 15.55 -13.69 -8.40
C GLY A 36 15.71 -12.51 -7.43
N GLY A 37 14.61 -12.11 -6.79
CA GLY A 37 14.57 -11.01 -5.82
C GLY A 37 15.17 -11.37 -4.46
N THR A 38 16.35 -11.99 -4.46
CA THR A 38 17.15 -12.17 -3.23
C THR A 38 17.99 -10.94 -2.89
N GLY A 39 17.82 -9.86 -3.67
CA GLY A 39 18.58 -8.63 -3.52
C GLY A 39 20.07 -8.75 -3.82
N LEU A 40 20.68 -7.64 -4.17
CA LEU A 40 22.11 -7.53 -4.44
C LEU A 40 22.98 -7.87 -3.22
N THR A 41 22.42 -7.74 -2.03
CA THR A 41 23.10 -7.91 -0.74
C THR A 41 22.75 -9.23 -0.05
N GLY A 42 22.00 -10.12 -0.70
CA GLY A 42 21.53 -11.37 -0.12
C GLY A 42 20.36 -11.21 0.87
N ASN A 43 19.73 -10.04 0.91
CA ASN A 43 18.48 -9.85 1.66
C ASN A 43 17.36 -10.70 1.09
N THR A 44 16.48 -11.16 1.98
CA THR A 44 15.26 -11.88 1.61
C THR A 44 14.08 -11.14 2.20
N ILE A 45 13.07 -10.85 1.37
CA ILE A 45 11.81 -10.31 1.86
C ILE A 45 11.02 -11.41 2.59
N THR A 46 10.37 -11.01 3.67
CA THR A 46 9.56 -11.90 4.50
C THR A 46 8.09 -11.53 4.41
N THR A 47 7.23 -12.49 4.75
CA THR A 47 5.79 -12.26 4.81
C THR A 47 5.44 -11.14 5.79
N ILE A 48 4.54 -10.26 5.36
CA ILE A 48 4.00 -9.18 6.19
C ILE A 48 2.77 -9.72 6.91
N GLN A 49 2.84 -9.82 8.23
CA GLN A 49 1.77 -10.37 9.05
C GLN A 49 0.79 -9.31 9.57
N THR A 50 1.26 -8.08 9.69
CA THR A 50 0.47 -6.99 10.27
C THR A 50 0.23 -5.89 9.23
N ALA A 51 -1.00 -5.38 9.21
CA ALA A 51 -1.38 -4.28 8.34
C ALA A 51 -2.25 -3.29 9.12
N HIS A 52 -2.04 -2.01 8.87
CA HIS A 52 -2.68 -0.92 9.58
C HIS A 52 -3.18 0.15 8.62
N MET A 53 -4.29 0.79 9.01
CA MET A 53 -4.76 2.04 8.39
C MET A 53 -4.40 3.20 9.34
N GLU A 54 -3.13 3.56 9.36
CA GLU A 54 -2.62 4.55 10.31
C GLU A 54 -2.23 5.85 9.63
N VAL A 55 -2.33 6.92 10.40
CA VAL A 55 -1.77 8.21 10.02
C VAL A 55 -0.25 8.13 10.08
N ARG A 56 0.44 8.85 9.20
CA ARG A 56 1.91 8.82 9.04
C ARG A 56 2.69 8.97 10.36
N SER A 57 2.15 9.73 11.31
CA SER A 57 2.78 9.96 12.63
C SER A 57 2.90 8.70 13.49
N ASP A 58 2.06 7.69 13.25
CA ASP A 58 2.00 6.49 14.09
C ASP A 58 2.90 5.36 13.56
N ILE A 59 3.34 5.46 12.30
CA ILE A 59 4.17 4.45 11.61
C ILE A 59 5.49 4.21 12.36
N GLU A 60 6.07 5.24 12.97
CA GLU A 60 7.36 5.16 13.64
C GLU A 60 7.31 4.37 14.96
N ASN A 61 6.13 4.21 15.54
CA ASN A 61 5.95 3.57 16.83
C ASN A 61 5.72 2.05 16.77
N VAL A 62 5.52 1.49 15.58
CA VAL A 62 5.27 0.05 15.42
C VAL A 62 6.55 -0.75 15.63
N LYS A 63 6.49 -1.72 16.56
CA LYS A 63 7.64 -2.54 16.95
C LYS A 63 7.80 -3.81 16.12
N THR A 64 6.72 -4.34 15.56
CA THR A 64 6.75 -5.58 14.78
C THR A 64 7.00 -5.26 13.31
N LEU A 65 8.14 -5.69 12.79
CA LEU A 65 8.57 -5.45 11.42
C LEU A 65 8.73 -6.76 10.65
N PRO A 66 8.44 -6.79 9.36
CA PRO A 66 7.85 -5.73 8.57
C PRO A 66 6.35 -5.57 8.79
N PHE A 67 5.81 -4.38 8.59
CA PHE A 67 4.37 -4.16 8.56
C PHE A 67 3.93 -3.29 7.38
N LEU A 68 2.68 -3.45 6.96
CA LEU A 68 2.04 -2.65 5.93
C LEU A 68 1.20 -1.55 6.55
N CYS A 69 1.29 -0.34 6.01
CA CYS A 69 0.38 0.74 6.28
C CYS A 69 -0.25 1.22 4.96
N LEU A 70 -1.56 1.45 4.97
CA LEU A 70 -2.31 2.01 3.85
C LEU A 70 -3.09 3.23 4.33
N TYR A 71 -2.93 4.34 3.64
CA TYR A 71 -3.73 5.53 3.88
C TYR A 71 -3.92 6.35 2.59
N ALA A 72 -4.92 7.23 2.62
CA ALA A 72 -5.12 8.21 1.58
C ALA A 72 -4.53 9.55 2.04
N ASP A 73 -3.65 10.14 1.21
CA ASP A 73 -3.11 11.48 1.44
C ASP A 73 -4.16 12.55 1.16
N SER A 74 -4.97 12.32 0.11
CA SER A 74 -6.07 13.21 -0.26
C SER A 74 -7.23 12.44 -0.88
N VAL A 75 -8.41 13.02 -0.77
CA VAL A 75 -9.63 12.54 -1.41
C VAL A 75 -10.31 13.72 -2.08
N ASP A 76 -10.26 13.74 -3.41
CA ASP A 76 -10.97 14.75 -4.19
C ASP A 76 -12.31 14.18 -4.66
N THR A 77 -13.35 14.99 -4.52
CA THR A 77 -14.71 14.62 -4.89
C THR A 77 -15.18 15.41 -6.10
N GLU A 78 -15.47 14.71 -7.19
CA GLU A 78 -16.05 15.29 -8.38
C GLU A 78 -17.58 15.13 -8.37
N ASN A 79 -18.28 16.24 -8.14
CA ASN A 79 -19.74 16.28 -8.26
C ASN A 79 -20.14 16.54 -9.71
N LYS A 80 -20.35 15.48 -10.47
CA LYS A 80 -20.97 15.59 -11.81
C LYS A 80 -22.49 15.67 -11.67
N ALA A 81 -23.17 16.23 -12.65
CA ALA A 81 -24.64 16.20 -12.74
C ALA A 81 -25.14 14.78 -13.08
N SER A 82 -24.88 13.85 -12.21
CA SER A 82 -25.07 12.40 -12.36
C SER A 82 -25.63 11.87 -11.03
N PRO A 83 -26.38 10.75 -11.05
CA PRO A 83 -26.77 10.06 -9.83
C PRO A 83 -25.56 9.46 -9.08
N PHE A 84 -24.35 9.64 -9.60
CA PHE A 84 -23.11 9.13 -9.00
C PHE A 84 -22.18 10.27 -8.62
N THR A 85 -21.36 10.01 -7.62
CA THR A 85 -20.23 10.83 -7.22
C THR A 85 -18.95 10.03 -7.44
N ASP A 86 -17.98 10.62 -8.13
CA ASP A 86 -16.67 10.05 -8.32
C ASP A 86 -15.70 10.65 -7.28
N HIS A 87 -14.91 9.79 -6.68
CA HIS A 87 -13.87 10.15 -5.73
C HIS A 87 -12.50 9.74 -6.31
N LEU A 88 -11.59 10.69 -6.37
CA LEU A 88 -10.18 10.43 -6.68
C LEU A 88 -9.42 10.34 -5.35
N LEU A 89 -8.83 9.19 -5.09
CA LEU A 89 -8.02 8.94 -3.90
C LEU A 89 -6.55 8.89 -4.27
N ASP A 90 -5.74 9.70 -3.60
CA ASP A 90 -4.29 9.57 -3.59
C ASP A 90 -3.88 8.61 -2.48
N LEU A 91 -3.37 7.45 -2.86
CA LEU A 91 -3.08 6.34 -1.96
C LEU A 91 -1.58 6.22 -1.70
N ARG A 92 -1.24 5.90 -0.47
CA ARG A 92 0.09 5.44 -0.09
C ARG A 92 0.03 4.07 0.56
N PHE A 93 0.83 3.18 0.01
CA PHE A 93 1.11 1.87 0.57
C PHE A 93 2.54 1.91 1.08
N VAL A 94 2.72 1.72 2.36
CA VAL A 94 4.02 1.83 3.02
C VAL A 94 4.34 0.52 3.71
N VAL A 95 5.44 -0.11 3.30
CA VAL A 95 6.02 -1.21 4.08
C VAL A 95 7.17 -0.66 4.89
N VAL A 96 7.02 -0.72 6.20
CA VAL A 96 8.12 -0.42 7.11
C VAL A 96 8.91 -1.69 7.35
N CYS A 97 10.19 -1.66 7.02
CA CYS A 97 11.09 -2.80 7.16
C CYS A 97 12.41 -2.39 7.81
N ARG A 98 13.12 -3.39 8.29
CA ARG A 98 14.46 -3.25 8.86
C ARG A 98 15.36 -4.35 8.32
N SER A 99 16.49 -3.96 7.76
CA SER A 99 17.46 -4.95 7.30
C SER A 99 18.16 -5.64 8.48
N PRO A 100 18.33 -6.97 8.44
CA PRO A 100 19.22 -7.66 9.35
C PRO A 100 20.70 -7.33 9.10
N LEU A 101 21.01 -6.88 7.88
CA LEU A 101 22.34 -6.42 7.51
C LEU A 101 22.52 -4.99 8.02
N SER A 102 23.43 -4.79 8.95
CA SER A 102 23.68 -3.49 9.57
C SER A 102 24.48 -2.56 8.64
N ASN A 103 23.96 -2.31 7.43
CA ASN A 103 24.53 -1.38 6.46
C ASN A 103 23.44 -0.71 5.61
N ALA A 104 23.73 0.47 5.10
CA ALA A 104 22.77 1.29 4.37
C ALA A 104 22.33 0.62 3.04
N SER A 105 23.28 0.01 2.33
CA SER A 105 22.99 -0.67 1.06
C SER A 105 22.01 -1.84 1.25
N GLY A 106 22.22 -2.65 2.29
CA GLY A 106 21.30 -3.74 2.62
C GLY A 106 19.90 -3.27 3.01
N ALA A 107 19.81 -2.16 3.74
CA ALA A 107 18.53 -1.59 4.12
C ALA A 107 17.77 -1.02 2.92
N ASP A 108 18.45 -0.33 2.02
CA ASP A 108 17.85 0.24 0.81
C ASP A 108 17.43 -0.87 -0.18
N ASP A 109 18.24 -1.91 -0.33
CA ASP A 109 17.97 -3.06 -1.17
C ASP A 109 16.71 -3.83 -0.69
N LEU A 110 16.60 -4.09 0.61
CA LEU A 110 15.40 -4.71 1.19
C LEU A 110 14.15 -3.89 0.93
N ALA A 111 14.21 -2.59 1.13
CA ALA A 111 13.08 -1.70 0.86
C ALA A 111 12.69 -1.70 -0.63
N HIS A 112 13.66 -1.76 -1.53
CA HIS A 112 13.41 -1.87 -2.96
C HIS A 112 12.64 -3.15 -3.31
N LEU A 113 13.01 -4.29 -2.73
CA LEU A 113 12.29 -5.54 -2.92
C LEU A 113 10.83 -5.45 -2.45
N TYR A 114 10.58 -4.77 -1.32
CA TYR A 114 9.20 -4.51 -0.88
C TYR A 114 8.44 -3.56 -1.81
N CYS A 115 9.10 -2.58 -2.43
CA CYS A 115 8.46 -1.75 -3.46
C CYS A 115 7.99 -2.59 -4.65
N LEU A 116 8.78 -3.56 -5.09
CA LEU A 116 8.41 -4.47 -6.17
C LEU A 116 7.21 -5.36 -5.76
N ALA A 117 7.21 -5.87 -4.54
CA ALA A 117 6.09 -6.67 -4.03
C ALA A 117 4.81 -5.84 -3.88
N LEU A 118 4.90 -4.59 -3.45
CA LEU A 118 3.75 -3.68 -3.40
C LEU A 118 3.19 -3.41 -4.79
N ARG A 119 4.04 -3.21 -5.79
CA ARG A 119 3.61 -3.02 -7.17
C ARG A 119 2.88 -4.22 -7.71
N GLU A 120 3.42 -5.41 -7.49
CA GLU A 120 2.79 -6.66 -7.90
C GLU A 120 1.43 -6.88 -7.23
N ALA A 121 1.35 -6.63 -5.92
CA ALA A 121 0.10 -6.71 -5.16
C ALA A 121 -0.93 -5.67 -5.65
N PHE A 122 -0.49 -4.46 -5.99
CA PHE A 122 -1.36 -3.42 -6.54
C PHE A 122 -2.03 -3.87 -7.84
N ASP A 123 -1.27 -4.42 -8.75
CA ASP A 123 -1.77 -4.90 -10.04
C ASP A 123 -2.79 -6.06 -9.88
N GLN A 124 -2.70 -6.83 -8.79
CA GLN A 124 -3.67 -7.87 -8.44
C GLN A 124 -4.94 -7.32 -7.79
N CYS A 125 -4.86 -6.21 -7.07
CA CYS A 125 -5.97 -5.68 -6.27
C CYS A 125 -6.79 -4.61 -6.98
N LEU A 126 -6.22 -3.80 -7.84
CA LEU A 126 -6.88 -2.64 -8.43
C LEU A 126 -6.84 -2.64 -9.97
N PRO A 127 -7.87 -2.10 -10.59
CA PRO A 127 -9.08 -1.53 -9.97
C PRO A 127 -10.14 -2.56 -9.54
N TYR A 128 -10.12 -3.80 -10.04
CA TYR A 128 -11.24 -4.74 -9.95
C TYR A 128 -11.09 -5.85 -8.91
N GLY A 129 -9.94 -5.97 -8.28
CA GLY A 129 -9.64 -7.05 -7.34
C GLY A 129 -10.18 -6.85 -5.91
N VAL A 130 -10.80 -5.71 -5.61
CA VAL A 130 -11.39 -5.42 -4.30
C VAL A 130 -12.87 -5.75 -4.34
N SER A 131 -13.27 -6.80 -3.63
CA SER A 131 -14.67 -7.25 -3.58
C SER A 131 -15.60 -6.15 -3.07
N GLY A 132 -16.71 -5.94 -3.76
CA GLY A 132 -17.70 -4.93 -3.42
C GLY A 132 -17.28 -3.49 -3.67
N SER A 133 -16.08 -3.26 -4.21
CA SER A 133 -15.62 -1.92 -4.56
C SER A 133 -16.24 -1.46 -5.88
N GLN A 134 -16.41 -0.14 -5.98
CA GLN A 134 -16.77 0.53 -7.23
C GLN A 134 -15.57 1.25 -7.86
N ALA A 135 -14.36 0.78 -7.56
CA ALA A 135 -13.17 1.26 -8.23
C ALA A 135 -13.19 0.84 -9.70
N TYR A 136 -12.98 1.80 -10.60
CA TYR A 136 -13.02 1.55 -12.03
C TYR A 136 -11.77 2.03 -12.78
N TRP A 137 -10.89 2.69 -12.07
CA TRP A 137 -9.61 3.14 -12.58
C TRP A 137 -8.58 3.18 -11.45
N ALA A 138 -7.37 2.77 -11.75
CA ALA A 138 -6.24 2.85 -10.84
C ALA A 138 -4.93 3.05 -11.61
N GLN A 139 -4.00 3.79 -11.02
CA GLN A 139 -2.71 4.09 -11.60
C GLN A 139 -1.64 4.14 -10.50
N VAL A 140 -0.50 3.53 -10.76
CA VAL A 140 0.71 3.74 -9.99
C VAL A 140 1.40 5.01 -10.47
N ASP A 141 1.69 5.93 -9.57
CA ASP A 141 2.42 7.16 -9.86
C ASP A 141 3.92 7.00 -9.64
N GLY A 142 4.32 6.04 -8.84
CA GLY A 142 5.72 5.73 -8.59
C GLY A 142 5.93 5.05 -7.25
N TYR A 143 7.18 4.72 -6.99
CA TYR A 143 7.60 4.19 -5.70
C TYR A 143 8.86 4.92 -5.22
N GLY A 144 9.14 4.81 -3.95
CA GLY A 144 10.31 5.43 -3.34
C GLY A 144 10.69 4.76 -2.03
N ILE A 145 11.87 5.12 -1.56
CA ILE A 145 12.40 4.67 -0.28
C ILE A 145 12.64 5.89 0.57
N GLU A 146 12.03 5.93 1.74
CA GLU A 146 12.27 6.98 2.72
C GLU A 146 13.11 6.43 3.87
N ARG A 147 14.01 7.27 4.37
CA ARG A 147 14.81 7.02 5.56
C ARG A 147 14.18 7.83 6.68
N PRO A 148 13.59 7.19 7.71
CA PRO A 148 13.04 7.93 8.83
C PRO A 148 14.14 8.74 9.54
N GLU A 149 13.81 9.98 9.89
CA GLU A 149 14.68 10.83 10.69
C GLU A 149 14.64 10.37 12.15
N GLY A 150 15.81 10.10 12.70
CA GLY A 150 15.95 9.58 14.06
C GLY A 150 15.71 8.07 14.20
N GLY A 151 15.95 7.52 15.35
CA GLY A 151 15.72 6.11 15.65
C GLY A 151 16.67 5.13 14.95
N ASP A 152 16.14 4.01 14.50
CA ASP A 152 16.93 2.93 13.89
C ASP A 152 17.38 3.29 12.46
N ARG A 153 18.66 3.56 12.29
CA ARG A 153 19.26 3.92 11.00
C ARG A 153 19.14 2.85 9.90
N TRP A 154 18.80 1.62 10.26
CA TRP A 154 18.60 0.51 9.32
C TRP A 154 17.14 0.29 8.94
N ARG A 155 16.24 1.09 9.49
CA ARG A 155 14.83 1.11 9.14
C ARG A 155 14.61 1.86 7.83
N ARG A 156 13.70 1.36 7.01
CA ARG A 156 13.29 1.99 5.75
C ARG A 156 11.78 1.91 5.59
N HIS A 157 11.26 2.90 4.89
CA HIS A 157 9.90 2.91 4.40
C HIS A 157 9.92 2.67 2.89
N ALA A 158 9.45 1.52 2.45
CA ALA A 158 9.19 1.23 1.04
C ALA A 158 7.80 1.77 0.71
N ILE A 159 7.70 2.74 -0.19
CA ILE A 159 6.46 3.48 -0.46
C ILE A 159 6.06 3.29 -1.91
N LEU A 160 4.82 2.82 -2.12
CA LEU A 160 4.14 2.88 -3.39
C LEU A 160 3.10 4.01 -3.34
N ARG A 161 3.18 4.92 -4.30
CA ARG A 161 2.20 5.99 -4.51
C ARG A 161 1.32 5.63 -5.68
N ALA A 162 0.01 5.73 -5.48
CA ALA A 162 -0.95 5.38 -6.50
C ALA A 162 -2.21 6.24 -6.37
N ARG A 163 -2.99 6.27 -7.44
CA ARG A 163 -4.31 6.90 -7.45
C ARG A 163 -5.35 5.90 -7.90
N THR A 164 -6.55 6.03 -7.35
CA THR A 164 -7.71 5.26 -7.80
C THR A 164 -8.94 6.13 -7.85
N ARG A 165 -9.83 5.82 -8.82
CA ARG A 165 -11.16 6.44 -8.88
C ARG A 165 -12.19 5.43 -8.42
N VAL A 166 -13.00 5.86 -7.47
CA VAL A 166 -14.08 5.07 -6.88
C VAL A 166 -15.39 5.81 -7.12
N ARG A 167 -16.39 5.10 -7.59
CA ARG A 167 -17.73 5.64 -7.80
C ARG A 167 -18.65 5.26 -6.66
N SER A 168 -19.44 6.21 -6.19
CA SER A 168 -20.49 5.98 -5.23
C SER A 168 -21.84 6.49 -5.75
N ALA A 169 -22.92 5.79 -5.41
CA ALA A 169 -24.25 6.30 -5.67
C ALA A 169 -24.51 7.53 -4.76
N ARG A 170 -25.17 8.56 -5.28
CA ARG A 170 -25.69 9.63 -4.45
C ARG A 170 -26.84 9.10 -3.62
N SER A 171 -26.76 9.33 -2.34
CA SER A 171 -27.90 9.16 -1.42
C SER A 171 -28.91 10.28 -1.60
#